data_7ab3a57b9417ae5b54ad3c8de96187e7
#
_entry.id   7ab3a57b9417ae5b54ad3c8de96187e7
#
_cell.length_a   1.000
_cell.length_b   1.000
_cell.length_c   1.000
_cell.angle_alpha   90.00
_cell.angle_beta   90.00
_cell.angle_gamma   90.00
#
_symmetry.space_group_name_H-M   'P 1'
#
loop_
_entity.id
_entity.type
_entity.pdbx_description
1 polymer ?
#
loop_
_entity_poly.entity_id
_entity_poly.type
_entity_poly.pdbx_seq_one_letter_code
_entity_poly.pdbx_strand_id
1 'polypeptide(L)'
;MTPSARTVSIVPFVMAGHRFGLLAADVREVVRAATPSPLPRAPAIVLGVLNVRGELVPLLDVRSRFGLAPRPLAHTDHVIIVSAGARAAALAVEAAHVLVDVPAETIETARAHGDHVAGVVKLEDGSLVVYDLRTFLTAGEEQDLDDALRAEGSTS
;
A
#
# COMPACT_ATOMS: atom_id res chain seq x y z
N MET A 1 -14.47 22.87 25.99
CA MET A 1 -14.44 21.71 25.12
C MET A 1 -13.89 22.11 23.78
N THR A 2 -12.75 21.58 23.46
CA THR A 2 -12.20 21.81 22.15
C THR A 2 -13.11 21.20 21.11
N PRO A 3 -13.53 21.98 20.11
CA PRO A 3 -14.31 21.38 19.04
C PRO A 3 -13.45 20.32 18.42
N SER A 4 -14.04 19.18 18.27
CA SER A 4 -13.56 18.00 17.59
C SER A 4 -12.22 18.20 16.91
N ALA A 5 -11.14 17.91 17.62
CA ALA A 5 -9.89 17.69 16.96
C ALA A 5 -10.14 16.72 15.81
N ARG A 6 -9.75 17.10 14.61
CA ARG A 6 -9.86 16.20 13.49
C ARG A 6 -9.02 14.97 13.81
N THR A 7 -9.63 13.81 13.70
CA THR A 7 -8.91 12.54 13.82
C THR A 7 -8.65 11.97 12.44
N VAL A 8 -7.53 11.28 12.33
CA VAL A 8 -7.15 10.57 11.12
C VAL A 8 -7.05 9.10 11.46
N SER A 9 -7.74 8.27 10.70
CA SER A 9 -7.69 6.82 10.89
C SER A 9 -6.57 6.23 10.05
N ILE A 10 -5.77 5.39 10.67
CA ILE A 10 -4.58 4.79 10.05
C ILE A 10 -4.65 3.29 10.24
N VAL A 11 -4.31 2.55 9.18
CA VAL A 11 -4.17 1.09 9.23
C VAL A 11 -2.68 0.77 9.38
N PRO A 12 -2.25 0.32 10.56
CA PRO A 12 -0.87 -0.11 10.75
C PRO A 12 -0.61 -1.45 10.07
N PHE A 13 0.59 -1.63 9.56
CA PHE A 13 1.01 -2.91 9.01
C PHE A 13 2.50 -3.13 9.26
N VAL A 14 2.95 -4.38 9.11
CA VAL A 14 4.34 -4.77 9.39
C VAL A 14 4.96 -5.34 8.13
N MET A 15 6.18 -4.87 7.82
CA MET A 15 7.06 -5.47 6.82
C MET A 15 8.49 -5.45 7.34
N ALA A 16 9.19 -6.58 7.16
CA ALA A 16 10.60 -6.73 7.60
C ALA A 16 10.80 -6.36 9.06
N GLY A 17 9.82 -6.64 9.92
CA GLY A 17 9.87 -6.31 11.33
C GLY A 17 9.64 -4.85 11.67
N HIS A 18 9.36 -4.00 10.68
CA HIS A 18 9.10 -2.58 10.87
C HIS A 18 7.61 -2.26 10.75
N ARG A 19 7.17 -1.27 11.50
CA ARG A 19 5.78 -0.81 11.49
C ARG A 19 5.62 0.37 10.54
N PHE A 20 4.62 0.28 9.69
CA PHE A 20 4.24 1.31 8.75
C PHE A 20 2.74 1.53 8.85
N GLY A 21 2.24 2.55 8.20
CA GLY A 21 0.81 2.82 8.18
C GLY A 21 0.33 3.32 6.83
N LEU A 22 -0.96 3.14 6.61
CA LEU A 22 -1.67 3.71 5.47
C LEU A 22 -2.86 4.48 6.01
N LEU A 23 -3.26 5.52 5.29
CA LEU A 23 -4.52 6.20 5.64
C LEU A 23 -5.67 5.21 5.43
N ALA A 24 -6.52 5.06 6.43
CA ALA A 24 -7.64 4.11 6.34
C ALA A 24 -8.56 4.44 5.17
N ALA A 25 -8.68 5.71 4.81
CA ALA A 25 -9.48 6.13 3.66
C ALA A 25 -9.01 5.52 2.34
N ASP A 26 -7.74 5.14 2.25
CA ASP A 26 -7.17 4.53 1.05
C ASP A 26 -7.29 3.00 1.06
N VAL A 27 -7.63 2.39 2.18
CA VAL A 27 -7.71 0.93 2.33
C VAL A 27 -9.13 0.46 2.04
N ARG A 28 -9.27 -0.48 1.11
CA ARG A 28 -10.57 -1.10 0.80
C ARG A 28 -10.82 -2.31 1.69
N GLU A 29 -9.84 -3.20 1.78
CA GLU A 29 -9.97 -4.43 2.58
C GLU A 29 -8.61 -5.07 2.77
N VAL A 30 -8.54 -5.99 3.72
CA VAL A 30 -7.36 -6.82 3.96
C VAL A 30 -7.76 -8.27 3.74
N VAL A 31 -7.00 -8.99 2.92
CA VAL A 31 -7.26 -10.39 2.62
C VAL A 31 -5.99 -11.20 2.84
N ARG A 32 -6.12 -12.51 2.88
CA ARG A 32 -4.96 -13.40 2.94
C ARG A 32 -4.22 -13.39 1.62
N ALA A 33 -2.91 -13.60 1.67
CA ALA A 33 -2.10 -13.68 0.47
C ALA A 33 -2.54 -14.84 -0.40
N ALA A 34 -2.56 -14.60 -1.69
CA ALA A 34 -2.79 -15.60 -2.72
C ALA A 34 -1.70 -15.46 -3.76
N THR A 35 -1.42 -16.53 -4.48
CA THR A 35 -0.42 -16.50 -5.53
C THR A 35 -0.89 -15.60 -6.66
N PRO A 36 -0.16 -14.54 -7.01
CA PRO A 36 -0.56 -13.70 -8.12
C PRO A 36 -0.32 -14.39 -9.45
N SER A 37 -1.15 -14.05 -10.43
CA SER A 37 -0.91 -14.47 -11.80
C SER A 37 0.08 -13.52 -12.45
N PRO A 38 1.00 -14.03 -13.30
CA PRO A 38 1.94 -13.14 -13.99
C PRO A 38 1.21 -12.11 -14.85
N LEU A 39 1.75 -10.90 -14.88
CA LEU A 39 1.27 -9.86 -15.79
C LEU A 39 2.42 -9.52 -16.75
N PRO A 40 2.38 -10.02 -17.99
CA PRO A 40 3.44 -9.75 -18.95
C PRO A 40 3.60 -8.25 -19.23
N ARG A 41 4.84 -7.81 -19.38
CA ARG A 41 5.21 -6.41 -19.69
C ARG A 41 4.91 -5.40 -18.57
N ALA A 42 4.54 -5.88 -17.38
CA ALA A 42 4.34 -4.99 -16.25
C ALA A 42 5.68 -4.44 -15.74
N PRO A 43 5.66 -3.25 -15.11
CA PRO A 43 6.87 -2.73 -14.47
C PRO A 43 7.40 -3.68 -13.39
N ALA A 44 8.68 -3.59 -13.09
CA ALA A 44 9.33 -4.47 -12.13
C ALA A 44 8.70 -4.43 -10.72
N ILE A 45 8.09 -3.31 -10.34
CA ILE A 45 7.41 -3.19 -9.05
C ILE A 45 6.16 -4.07 -8.96
N VAL A 46 5.63 -4.54 -10.09
CA VAL A 46 4.41 -5.35 -10.13
C VAL A 46 4.80 -6.82 -10.06
N LEU A 47 4.38 -7.50 -9.00
CA LEU A 47 4.64 -8.93 -8.81
C LEU A 47 3.69 -9.81 -9.64
N GLY A 48 2.56 -9.27 -10.03
CA GLY A 48 1.54 -9.98 -10.79
C GLY A 48 0.19 -9.34 -10.52
N VAL A 49 -0.88 -10.05 -10.85
CA VAL A 49 -2.24 -9.57 -10.61
C VAL A 49 -3.01 -10.57 -9.76
N LEU A 50 -3.90 -10.04 -8.96
CA LEU A 50 -4.87 -10.82 -8.19
C LEU A 50 -6.25 -10.57 -8.77
N ASN A 51 -7.07 -11.61 -8.81
CA ASN A 51 -8.48 -11.46 -9.17
C ASN A 51 -9.25 -11.24 -7.87
N VAL A 52 -9.75 -10.03 -7.69
CA VAL A 52 -10.54 -9.66 -6.52
C VAL A 52 -11.95 -9.40 -7.01
N ARG A 53 -12.84 -10.36 -6.81
CA ARG A 53 -14.25 -10.27 -7.23
C ARG A 53 -14.42 -9.87 -8.70
N GLY A 54 -13.60 -10.46 -9.58
CA GLY A 54 -13.67 -10.19 -11.02
C GLY A 54 -12.83 -8.99 -11.48
N GLU A 55 -12.25 -8.23 -10.57
CA GLU A 55 -11.36 -7.12 -10.91
C GLU A 55 -9.91 -7.57 -10.84
N LEU A 56 -9.13 -7.28 -11.87
CA LEU A 56 -7.70 -7.55 -11.86
C LEU A 56 -6.99 -6.43 -11.11
N VAL A 57 -6.40 -6.79 -9.97
CA VAL A 57 -5.73 -5.85 -9.08
C VAL A 57 -4.23 -6.15 -9.10
N PRO A 58 -3.37 -5.19 -9.49
CA PRO A 58 -1.94 -5.43 -9.48
C PRO A 58 -1.41 -5.54 -8.06
N LEU A 59 -0.57 -6.54 -7.83
CA LEU A 59 0.13 -6.73 -6.56
C LEU A 59 1.50 -6.07 -6.67
N LEU A 60 1.75 -5.08 -5.82
CA LEU A 60 2.96 -4.28 -5.86
C LEU A 60 3.98 -4.78 -4.84
N ASP A 61 5.24 -4.77 -5.27
CA ASP A 61 6.38 -5.04 -4.38
C ASP A 61 6.79 -3.74 -3.69
N VAL A 62 6.14 -3.47 -2.56
CA VAL A 62 6.40 -2.23 -1.83
C VAL A 62 7.71 -2.27 -1.05
N ARG A 63 8.31 -3.45 -0.87
CA ARG A 63 9.60 -3.56 -0.19
C ARG A 63 10.66 -2.75 -0.90
N SER A 64 10.70 -2.81 -2.22
CA SER A 64 11.68 -2.03 -2.99
C SER A 64 11.51 -0.53 -2.80
N ARG A 65 10.28 -0.06 -2.70
CA ARG A 65 10.00 1.38 -2.49
C ARG A 65 10.38 1.83 -1.09
N PHE A 66 10.35 0.93 -0.12
CA PHE A 66 10.70 1.24 1.27
C PHE A 66 12.18 0.98 1.56
N GLY A 67 12.95 0.55 0.58
CA GLY A 67 14.36 0.23 0.78
C GLY A 67 14.60 -1.05 1.56
N LEU A 68 13.62 -1.93 1.58
CA LEU A 68 13.72 -3.21 2.29
C LEU A 68 14.21 -4.32 1.36
N ALA A 69 14.87 -5.31 1.95
CA ALA A 69 15.34 -6.47 1.19
C ALA A 69 14.17 -7.22 0.55
N PRO A 70 14.33 -7.69 -0.71
CA PRO A 70 13.28 -8.47 -1.35
C PRO A 70 13.09 -9.81 -0.61
N ARG A 71 11.85 -10.28 -0.62
CA ARG A 71 11.47 -11.55 0.00
C ARG A 71 10.31 -12.14 -0.81
N PRO A 72 10.31 -13.46 -1.06
CA PRO A 72 9.15 -14.08 -1.71
C PRO A 72 7.89 -13.91 -0.88
N LEU A 73 6.75 -13.86 -1.56
CA LEU A 73 5.44 -13.82 -0.92
C LEU A 73 5.23 -15.12 -0.14
N ALA A 74 4.93 -15.00 1.15
CA ALA A 74 4.65 -16.14 2.01
C ALA A 74 3.14 -16.35 2.13
N HIS A 75 2.70 -17.60 2.26
CA HIS A 75 1.27 -17.90 2.40
C HIS A 75 0.67 -17.33 3.69
N THR A 76 1.51 -17.01 4.66
CA THR A 76 1.09 -16.35 5.90
C THR A 76 0.98 -14.83 5.78
N ASP A 77 1.39 -14.27 4.66
CA ASP A 77 1.30 -12.84 4.44
C ASP A 77 -0.16 -12.41 4.27
N HIS A 78 -0.38 -11.14 4.40
CA HIS A 78 -1.66 -10.51 4.13
C HIS A 78 -1.52 -9.57 2.94
N VAL A 79 -2.63 -9.30 2.29
CA VAL A 79 -2.68 -8.36 1.18
C VAL A 79 -3.65 -7.25 1.54
N ILE A 80 -3.16 -6.03 1.49
CA ILE A 80 -4.00 -4.85 1.70
C ILE A 80 -4.42 -4.34 0.33
N ILE A 81 -5.73 -4.39 0.07
CA ILE A 81 -6.30 -3.85 -1.16
C ILE A 81 -6.57 -2.37 -0.94
N VAL A 82 -6.01 -1.54 -1.79
CA VAL A 82 -6.03 -0.09 -1.62
C VAL A 82 -6.55 0.60 -2.87
N SER A 83 -6.95 1.86 -2.68
CA SER A 83 -7.22 2.76 -3.78
C SER A 83 -6.06 3.75 -3.86
N ALA A 84 -5.32 3.72 -4.96
CA ALA A 84 -4.20 4.62 -5.20
C ALA A 84 -4.57 5.52 -6.38
N GLY A 85 -5.14 6.69 -6.07
CA GLY A 85 -5.71 7.54 -7.09
C GLY A 85 -6.94 6.88 -7.73
N ALA A 86 -6.92 6.75 -9.04
CA ALA A 86 -8.05 6.17 -9.79
C ALA A 86 -7.99 4.65 -9.90
N ARG A 87 -6.94 4.01 -9.37
CA ARG A 87 -6.77 2.57 -9.54
C ARG A 87 -6.77 1.84 -8.20
N ALA A 88 -7.20 0.57 -8.24
CA ALA A 88 -6.99 -0.35 -7.14
C ALA A 88 -5.60 -0.96 -7.26
N ALA A 89 -4.98 -1.21 -6.13
CA ALA A 89 -3.70 -1.91 -6.06
C ALA A 89 -3.69 -2.80 -4.81
N ALA A 90 -2.76 -3.72 -4.75
CA ALA A 90 -2.62 -4.61 -3.62
C ALA A 90 -1.18 -4.56 -3.10
N LEU A 91 -1.03 -4.55 -1.79
CA LEU A 91 0.28 -4.51 -1.13
C LEU A 91 0.43 -5.78 -0.30
N ALA A 92 1.49 -6.54 -0.53
CA ALA A 92 1.79 -7.72 0.29
C ALA A 92 2.54 -7.29 1.54
N VAL A 93 2.02 -7.63 2.71
CA VAL A 93 2.60 -7.28 4.01
C VAL A 93 2.62 -8.51 4.92
N GLU A 94 3.48 -8.48 5.93
CA GLU A 94 3.57 -9.60 6.87
C GLU A 94 2.35 -9.66 7.80
N ALA A 95 1.88 -8.50 8.23
CA ALA A 95 0.70 -8.41 9.10
C ALA A 95 0.05 -7.06 8.91
N ALA A 96 -1.28 -7.03 9.04
CA ALA A 96 -2.04 -5.79 9.08
C ALA A 96 -2.83 -5.76 10.39
N HIS A 97 -2.91 -4.60 11.00
CA HIS A 97 -3.54 -4.44 12.31
C HIS A 97 -4.83 -3.64 12.19
N VAL A 98 -5.60 -3.69 13.27
CA VAL A 98 -6.84 -2.92 13.37
C VAL A 98 -6.50 -1.43 13.26
N LEU A 99 -7.34 -0.68 12.56
CA LEU A 99 -7.12 0.75 12.40
C LEU A 99 -7.08 1.47 13.74
N VAL A 100 -6.28 2.51 13.81
CA VAL A 100 -6.18 3.39 14.97
C VAL A 100 -6.52 4.80 14.54
N ASP A 101 -7.21 5.53 15.45
CA ASP A 101 -7.51 6.93 15.23
C ASP A 101 -6.49 7.77 16.00
N VAL A 102 -5.89 8.72 15.32
CA VAL A 102 -4.93 9.65 15.93
C VAL A 102 -5.37 11.08 15.66
N PRO A 103 -5.11 12.00 16.59
CA PRO A 103 -5.36 13.42 16.33
C PRO A 103 -4.52 13.90 15.16
N ALA A 104 -5.13 14.67 14.26
CA ALA A 104 -4.44 15.12 13.05
C ALA A 104 -3.18 15.94 13.37
N GLU A 105 -3.20 16.67 14.48
CA GLU A 105 -2.04 17.48 14.89
C GLU A 105 -0.83 16.65 15.34
N THR A 106 -1.01 15.35 15.62
CA THR A 106 0.11 14.46 15.98
C THR A 106 0.86 13.94 14.76
N ILE A 107 0.35 14.21 13.57
CA ILE A 107 0.99 13.77 12.33
C ILE A 107 1.95 14.85 11.88
N GLU A 108 3.24 14.52 11.90
CA GLU A 108 4.27 15.44 11.42
C GLU A 108 4.37 15.38 9.91
N THR A 109 4.58 16.54 9.28
CA THR A 109 4.72 16.59 7.83
C THR A 109 5.97 15.87 7.38
N ALA A 110 5.88 15.27 6.21
CA ALA A 110 6.78 14.22 5.77
C ALA A 110 7.95 14.65 4.90
N ARG A 111 8.13 15.93 4.64
CA ARG A 111 9.12 16.39 3.64
C ARG A 111 10.54 15.92 3.90
N ALA A 112 10.89 15.70 5.17
CA ALA A 112 12.22 15.25 5.54
C ALA A 112 12.38 13.73 5.50
N HIS A 113 11.32 12.97 5.23
CA HIS A 113 11.28 11.52 5.39
C HIS A 113 11.19 10.74 4.07
N GLY A 114 11.11 11.42 2.95
CA GLY A 114 11.07 10.79 1.63
C GLY A 114 9.80 11.09 0.83
N ASP A 115 9.85 10.77 -0.45
CA ASP A 115 8.83 11.20 -1.40
C ASP A 115 7.49 10.45 -1.28
N HIS A 116 7.52 9.27 -0.67
CA HIS A 116 6.32 8.44 -0.55
C HIS A 116 5.65 8.53 0.81
N VAL A 117 6.17 9.37 1.68
CA VAL A 117 5.70 9.47 3.07
C VAL A 117 4.66 10.58 3.19
N ALA A 118 3.47 10.22 3.67
CA ALA A 118 2.41 11.19 3.96
C ALA A 118 2.63 11.88 5.30
N GLY A 119 3.19 11.18 6.26
CA GLY A 119 3.45 11.73 7.57
C GLY A 119 4.09 10.74 8.51
N VAL A 120 4.47 11.20 9.68
CA VAL A 120 5.00 10.37 10.76
C VAL A 120 4.15 10.60 12.00
N VAL A 121 3.65 9.52 12.59
CA VAL A 121 2.83 9.57 13.79
C VAL A 121 3.68 9.07 14.96
N LYS A 122 3.72 9.83 16.03
CA LYS A 122 4.39 9.40 17.26
C LYS A 122 3.38 8.66 18.11
N LEU A 123 3.72 7.43 18.47
CA LEU A 123 2.93 6.58 19.35
C LEU A 123 3.72 6.36 20.64
N GLU A 124 3.03 5.90 21.69
CA GLU A 124 3.69 5.63 22.97
C GLU A 124 4.84 4.63 22.84
N ASP A 125 4.69 3.66 21.93
CA ASP A 125 5.66 2.58 21.74
C ASP A 125 6.56 2.79 20.52
N GLY A 126 6.62 4.01 20.00
CA GLY A 126 7.50 4.33 18.88
C GLY A 126 6.83 5.20 17.84
N SER A 127 7.44 5.27 16.67
CA SER A 127 6.92 6.07 15.56
C SER A 127 6.36 5.17 14.46
N LEU A 128 5.37 5.69 13.75
CA LEU A 128 4.73 5.00 12.64
C LEU A 128 4.84 5.90 11.42
N VAL A 129 5.49 5.38 10.37
CA VAL A 129 5.61 6.12 9.11
C VAL A 129 4.39 5.79 8.24
N VAL A 130 3.64 6.84 7.88
CA VAL A 130 2.44 6.70 7.06
C VAL A 130 2.79 7.02 5.61
N TYR A 131 2.50 6.09 4.71
CA TYR A 131 2.84 6.23 3.30
C TYR A 131 1.67 6.77 2.48
N ASP A 132 2.03 7.55 1.46
CA ASP A 132 1.06 8.06 0.49
C ASP A 132 1.11 7.18 -0.76
N LEU A 133 0.05 6.40 -0.95
CA LEU A 133 -0.02 5.44 -2.04
C LEU A 133 -0.09 6.08 -3.43
N ARG A 134 -0.55 7.33 -3.50
CA ARG A 134 -0.66 8.04 -4.78
C ARG A 134 0.70 8.30 -5.42
N THR A 135 1.77 8.21 -4.65
CA THR A 135 3.13 8.47 -5.12
C THR A 135 3.95 7.20 -5.35
N PHE A 136 3.37 6.01 -5.14
CA PHE A 136 4.12 4.75 -5.22
C PHE A 136 4.59 4.42 -6.63
N LEU A 137 3.80 4.75 -7.63
CA LEU A 137 4.14 4.49 -9.03
C LEU A 137 4.60 5.78 -9.71
N THR A 138 5.65 5.69 -10.49
CA THR A 138 6.02 6.79 -11.37
C THR A 138 5.02 6.89 -12.52
N ALA A 139 5.00 8.01 -13.21
CA ALA A 139 4.12 8.18 -14.38
C ALA A 139 4.40 7.12 -15.45
N GLY A 140 5.67 6.79 -15.68
CA GLY A 140 6.04 5.75 -16.62
C GLY A 140 5.57 4.37 -16.19
N GLU A 141 5.70 4.05 -14.89
CA GLU A 141 5.22 2.78 -14.35
C GLU A 141 3.70 2.67 -14.46
N GLU A 142 2.96 3.75 -14.19
CA GLU A 142 1.50 3.75 -14.34
C GLU A 142 1.10 3.51 -15.78
N GLN A 143 1.79 4.14 -16.75
CA GLN A 143 1.50 3.94 -18.16
C GLN A 143 1.79 2.49 -18.57
N ASP A 144 2.93 1.96 -18.18
CA ASP A 144 3.30 0.57 -18.50
C ASP A 144 2.32 -0.42 -17.88
N LEU A 145 1.87 -0.16 -16.66
CA LEU A 145 0.89 -0.99 -15.98
C LEU A 145 -0.47 -0.94 -16.70
N ASP A 146 -0.91 0.25 -17.08
CA ASP A 146 -2.18 0.40 -17.82
C ASP A 146 -2.12 -0.35 -19.14
N ASP A 147 -1.01 -0.27 -19.87
CA ASP A 147 -0.84 -0.98 -21.13
C ASP A 147 -0.86 -2.50 -20.91
N ALA A 148 -0.17 -2.98 -19.88
CA ALA A 148 -0.14 -4.41 -19.56
C ALA A 148 -1.51 -4.95 -19.16
N LEU A 149 -2.26 -4.21 -18.34
CA LEU A 149 -3.61 -4.60 -17.93
C LEU A 149 -4.58 -4.60 -19.12
N ARG A 150 -4.43 -3.63 -20.00
CA ARG A 150 -5.28 -3.53 -21.19
C ARG A 150 -5.02 -4.69 -22.14
N ALA A 151 -3.76 -5.07 -22.33
CA ALA A 151 -3.39 -6.21 -23.15
C ALA A 151 -3.97 -7.51 -22.59
N GLU A 152 -3.94 -7.68 -21.27
CA GLU A 152 -4.49 -8.88 -20.62
C GLU A 152 -6.01 -8.90 -20.71
N GLY A 153 -6.67 -7.77 -20.57
CA GLY A 153 -8.11 -7.68 -20.69
C GLY A 153 -8.63 -7.88 -22.10
N SER A 154 -7.81 -7.66 -23.13
CA SER A 154 -8.20 -7.83 -24.53
C SER A 154 -7.97 -9.25 -25.04
N THR A 155 -7.33 -10.13 -24.28
CA THR A 155 -7.14 -11.53 -24.64
C THR A 155 -8.22 -12.38 -23.98
N SER A 156 -9.43 -12.12 -24.31
CA SER A 156 -10.52 -12.97 -23.82
C SER A 156 -10.80 -14.11 -24.78
#